data_528d586d771f6ecd40cf88b188eeb6a3
#
_entry.id   528d586d771f6ecd40cf88b188eeb6a3
#
_cell.length_a   1.000
_cell.length_b   1.000
_cell.length_c   1.000
_cell.angle_alpha   90.00
_cell.angle_beta   90.00
_cell.angle_gamma   90.00
#
_symmetry.space_group_name_H-M   'P 1'
#
loop_
_entity.id
_entity.type
_entity.pdbx_description
1 polymer ?
#
loop_
_entity_poly.entity_id
_entity_poly.type
_entity_poly.pdbx_seq_one_letter_code
_entity_poly.pdbx_strand_id
1 'polypeptide(L)'
;IRDRIPLGSLGVPEFGTDFAMQMLIDAKPTCFSDLVRIAGLAHGTDVWLGNAQELIKSGKCTISTAICCRDDIMVYLIHMGLDAGLAFNIMEKVRKGIVAKGKCDKWDEWKEEMRKHDVPEWYMESCEKIKYMFPKAHAVAYVMMGWRVAYYKIKYPLAYYTAFFSIRASAFDYQQMCLGKEALEENLAALQKKDKNDMSATEKDMVRDMRLVQEMYARGIEFMPIDLYRAKADRFQIIDGKIMPSFASIAGMGLKAAQQLEEAAKGGTFTSKEDIRIRGKVSKTILDVMEELGILGDLPETNQYDFFGMLK
;
A
#
# COMPACT_ATOMS: atom_id res chain seq x y z
N ILE A 1 -3.98 15.05 9.75
CA ILE A 1 -3.47 13.71 9.40
C ILE A 1 -3.55 12.78 10.61
N ARG A 2 -3.07 13.20 11.79
CA ARG A 2 -3.12 12.36 13.02
C ARG A 2 -4.52 11.88 13.37
N ASP A 3 -5.54 12.70 13.15
CA ASP A 3 -6.94 12.39 13.47
C ASP A 3 -7.56 11.36 12.51
N ARG A 4 -7.01 11.21 11.30
CA ARG A 4 -7.51 10.28 10.27
C ARG A 4 -6.61 9.06 10.05
N ILE A 5 -5.30 9.18 10.29
CA ILE A 5 -4.29 8.12 10.11
C ILE A 5 -3.34 8.21 11.31
N PRO A 6 -3.69 7.60 12.45
CA PRO A 6 -2.89 7.69 13.68
C PRO A 6 -1.58 6.90 13.61
N LEU A 7 -1.33 6.18 12.52
CA LEU A 7 -0.18 5.29 12.33
C LEU A 7 0.66 5.69 11.14
N GLY A 8 1.97 5.50 11.24
CA GLY A 8 2.93 5.69 10.13
C GLY A 8 3.03 4.52 9.15
N SER A 9 2.11 3.55 9.18
CA SER A 9 2.19 2.32 8.38
C SER A 9 1.59 2.44 6.97
N LEU A 10 0.97 3.58 6.63
CA LEU A 10 0.45 3.81 5.29
C LEU A 10 1.54 3.58 4.23
N GLY A 11 1.22 2.83 3.18
CA GLY A 11 2.17 2.46 2.12
C GLY A 11 3.25 1.44 2.53
N VAL A 12 3.25 0.95 3.77
CA VAL A 12 4.11 -0.16 4.20
C VAL A 12 3.42 -1.49 3.82
N PRO A 13 4.10 -2.41 3.12
CA PRO A 13 3.55 -3.73 2.81
C PRO A 13 3.03 -4.43 4.07
N GLU A 14 1.96 -5.19 3.96
CA GLU A 14 1.25 -5.91 5.03
C GLU A 14 0.46 -5.01 6.00
N PHE A 15 0.92 -3.79 6.29
CA PHE A 15 0.40 -2.94 7.37
C PHE A 15 -0.25 -1.63 6.89
N GLY A 16 -0.31 -1.40 5.58
CA GLY A 16 -0.79 -0.14 4.99
C GLY A 16 -2.25 -0.13 4.55
N THR A 17 -2.99 -1.23 4.68
CA THR A 17 -4.44 -1.26 4.42
C THR A 17 -5.23 -0.75 5.62
N ASP A 18 -6.42 -0.19 5.40
CA ASP A 18 -7.28 0.29 6.49
C ASP A 18 -7.58 -0.82 7.51
N PHE A 19 -7.80 -2.04 7.04
CA PHE A 19 -8.03 -3.21 7.90
C PHE A 19 -6.80 -3.53 8.78
N ALA A 20 -5.61 -3.60 8.19
CA ALA A 20 -4.38 -3.87 8.92
C ALA A 20 -4.03 -2.74 9.91
N MET A 21 -4.24 -1.47 9.52
CA MET A 21 -4.05 -0.33 10.40
C MET A 21 -5.00 -0.39 11.61
N GLN A 22 -6.26 -0.78 11.42
CA GLN A 22 -7.19 -0.97 12.52
C GLN A 22 -6.74 -2.09 13.47
N MET A 23 -6.22 -3.19 12.93
CA MET A 23 -5.66 -4.28 13.74
C MET A 23 -4.47 -3.82 14.58
N LEU A 24 -3.58 -2.98 14.02
CA LEU A 24 -2.46 -2.39 14.76
C LEU A 24 -2.95 -1.50 15.91
N ILE A 25 -4.02 -0.73 15.71
CA ILE A 25 -4.63 0.11 16.75
C ILE A 25 -5.23 -0.76 17.86
N ASP A 26 -5.97 -1.80 17.49
CA ASP A 26 -6.67 -2.68 18.44
C ASP A 26 -5.66 -3.55 19.24
N ALA A 27 -4.67 -4.12 18.57
CA ALA A 27 -3.72 -5.08 19.14
C ALA A 27 -2.52 -4.43 19.85
N LYS A 28 -2.18 -3.17 19.53
CA LYS A 28 -1.08 -2.38 20.12
C LYS A 28 0.25 -3.16 20.18
N PRO A 29 0.81 -3.60 19.06
CA PRO A 29 2.03 -4.39 19.04
C PRO A 29 3.20 -3.63 19.66
N THR A 30 4.04 -4.34 20.40
CA THR A 30 5.22 -3.78 21.07
C THR A 30 6.53 -4.31 20.53
N CYS A 31 6.50 -5.40 19.77
CA CYS A 31 7.69 -6.05 19.23
C CYS A 31 7.43 -6.67 17.86
N PHE A 32 8.51 -7.09 17.19
CA PHE A 32 8.45 -7.75 15.88
C PHE A 32 7.57 -9.01 15.89
N SER A 33 7.63 -9.79 16.97
CA SER A 33 6.82 -11.00 17.11
C SER A 33 5.31 -10.70 17.07
N ASP A 34 4.88 -9.56 17.62
CA ASP A 34 3.47 -9.15 17.58
C ASP A 34 3.03 -8.78 16.15
N LEU A 35 3.93 -8.18 15.38
CA LEU A 35 3.65 -7.89 13.96
C LEU A 35 3.48 -9.17 13.14
N VAL A 36 4.27 -10.21 13.42
CA VAL A 36 4.11 -11.53 12.78
C VAL A 36 2.75 -12.13 13.11
N ARG A 37 2.31 -12.00 14.37
CA ARG A 37 0.98 -12.46 14.80
C ARG A 37 -0.14 -11.70 14.10
N ILE A 38 -0.04 -10.37 14.02
CA ILE A 38 -1.02 -9.52 13.32
C ILE A 38 -1.10 -9.91 11.84
N ALA A 39 0.03 -10.16 11.17
CA ALA A 39 0.03 -10.62 9.79
C ALA A 39 -0.66 -11.99 9.64
N GLY A 40 -0.44 -12.92 10.58
CA GLY A 40 -1.14 -14.20 10.62
C GLY A 40 -2.65 -14.05 10.76
N LEU A 41 -3.09 -13.17 11.66
CA LEU A 41 -4.50 -12.84 11.88
C LEU A 41 -5.14 -12.19 10.64
N ALA A 42 -4.41 -11.30 9.95
CA ALA A 42 -4.90 -10.57 8.79
C ALA A 42 -5.13 -11.46 7.57
N HIS A 43 -4.33 -12.51 7.42
CA HIS A 43 -4.40 -13.43 6.28
C HIS A 43 -5.24 -14.69 6.53
N GLY A 44 -5.69 -14.92 7.76
CA GLY A 44 -6.60 -16.00 8.12
C GLY A 44 -8.06 -15.66 7.80
N THR A 45 -8.90 -16.68 7.73
CA THR A 45 -10.35 -16.52 7.60
C THR A 45 -11.02 -16.85 8.92
N ASP A 46 -11.82 -15.91 9.45
CA ASP A 46 -12.49 -15.99 10.76
C ASP A 46 -11.52 -16.22 11.92
N VAL A 47 -10.33 -15.66 11.83
CA VAL A 47 -9.31 -15.69 12.88
C VAL A 47 -9.34 -14.40 13.71
N TRP A 48 -9.54 -13.23 13.08
CA TRP A 48 -9.55 -11.94 13.75
C TRP A 48 -10.96 -11.49 14.14
N LEU A 49 -11.81 -11.12 13.15
CA LEU A 49 -13.17 -10.63 13.41
C LEU A 49 -14.05 -11.73 14.01
N GLY A 50 -14.79 -11.38 15.05
CA GLY A 50 -15.65 -12.34 15.77
C GLY A 50 -14.90 -13.43 16.54
N ASN A 51 -13.56 -13.34 16.62
CA ASN A 51 -12.71 -14.32 17.27
C ASN A 51 -11.61 -13.63 18.10
N ALA A 52 -10.36 -13.62 17.67
CA ALA A 52 -9.23 -13.07 18.43
C ALA A 52 -9.45 -11.60 18.86
N GLN A 53 -10.08 -10.78 18.02
CA GLN A 53 -10.40 -9.40 18.36
C GLN A 53 -11.27 -9.29 19.62
N GLU A 54 -12.33 -10.09 19.73
CA GLU A 54 -13.23 -10.09 20.87
C GLU A 54 -12.55 -10.63 22.13
N LEU A 55 -11.74 -11.68 21.97
CA LEU A 55 -10.99 -12.27 23.07
C LEU A 55 -9.96 -11.29 23.67
N ILE A 56 -9.27 -10.54 22.81
CA ILE A 56 -8.32 -9.51 23.24
C ILE A 56 -9.05 -8.32 23.88
N LYS A 57 -10.13 -7.82 23.27
CA LYS A 57 -10.92 -6.71 23.82
C LYS A 57 -11.56 -7.03 25.16
N SER A 58 -11.99 -8.28 25.38
CA SER A 58 -12.56 -8.75 26.64
C SER A 58 -11.50 -9.11 27.70
N GLY A 59 -10.21 -9.06 27.37
CA GLY A 59 -9.12 -9.41 28.28
C GLY A 59 -8.96 -10.91 28.54
N LYS A 60 -9.64 -11.78 27.77
CA LYS A 60 -9.50 -13.24 27.89
C LYS A 60 -8.14 -13.74 27.41
N CYS A 61 -7.56 -13.04 26.42
CA CYS A 61 -6.20 -13.30 25.95
C CYS A 61 -5.51 -12.01 25.54
N THR A 62 -4.23 -12.09 25.23
CA THR A 62 -3.41 -11.02 24.64
C THR A 62 -3.01 -11.41 23.23
N ILE A 63 -2.43 -10.47 22.47
CA ILE A 63 -1.87 -10.78 21.14
C ILE A 63 -0.83 -11.91 21.23
N SER A 64 -0.14 -12.05 22.37
CA SER A 64 0.89 -13.08 22.58
C SER A 64 0.32 -14.48 22.83
N THR A 65 -0.93 -14.58 23.29
CA THR A 65 -1.57 -15.86 23.65
C THR A 65 -2.72 -16.23 22.70
N ALA A 66 -3.19 -15.30 21.89
CA ALA A 66 -4.20 -15.55 20.86
C ALA A 66 -3.69 -16.52 19.77
N ILE A 67 -4.60 -17.26 19.16
CA ILE A 67 -4.32 -18.10 18.00
C ILE A 67 -4.17 -17.19 16.77
N CYS A 68 -2.96 -17.01 16.27
CA CYS A 68 -2.65 -16.09 15.18
C CYS A 68 -2.23 -16.82 13.89
N CYS A 69 -1.45 -17.89 14.02
CA CYS A 69 -0.96 -18.73 12.92
C CYS A 69 -1.24 -20.20 13.25
N ARG A 70 -1.25 -21.04 12.20
CA ARG A 70 -1.46 -22.50 12.41
C ARG A 70 -0.45 -23.11 13.39
N ASP A 71 0.79 -22.66 13.30
CA ASP A 71 1.90 -23.17 14.14
C ASP A 71 1.67 -22.86 15.63
N ASP A 72 0.94 -21.79 15.95
CA ASP A 72 0.63 -21.43 17.34
C ASP A 72 -0.23 -22.50 18.00
N ILE A 73 -1.16 -23.15 17.27
CA ILE A 73 -2.01 -24.22 17.78
C ILE A 73 -1.15 -25.40 18.18
N MET A 74 -0.30 -25.88 17.30
CA MET A 74 0.53 -27.05 17.55
C MET A 74 1.48 -26.80 18.71
N VAL A 75 2.20 -25.69 18.71
CA VAL A 75 3.18 -25.36 19.75
C VAL A 75 2.52 -25.17 21.11
N TYR A 76 1.37 -24.48 21.17
CA TYR A 76 0.64 -24.28 22.42
C TYR A 76 0.16 -25.61 23.00
N LEU A 77 -0.46 -26.48 22.20
CA LEU A 77 -0.96 -27.77 22.68
C LEU A 77 0.16 -28.69 23.15
N ILE A 78 1.30 -28.71 22.47
CA ILE A 78 2.50 -29.44 22.95
C ILE A 78 2.98 -28.86 24.26
N HIS A 79 2.99 -27.54 24.42
CA HIS A 79 3.39 -26.89 25.66
C HIS A 79 2.43 -27.22 26.83
N MET A 80 1.15 -27.38 26.54
CA MET A 80 0.16 -27.86 27.53
C MET A 80 0.29 -29.35 27.86
N GLY A 81 1.18 -30.07 27.18
CA GLY A 81 1.48 -31.48 27.47
C GLY A 81 0.76 -32.48 26.58
N LEU A 82 0.04 -32.07 25.55
CA LEU A 82 -0.56 -32.99 24.57
C LEU A 82 0.51 -33.69 23.75
N ASP A 83 0.20 -34.91 23.32
CA ASP A 83 1.03 -35.64 22.36
C ASP A 83 1.26 -34.82 21.08
N ALA A 84 2.49 -34.80 20.58
CA ALA A 84 2.87 -33.99 19.44
C ALA A 84 2.12 -34.36 18.15
N GLY A 85 1.83 -35.65 17.95
CA GLY A 85 1.05 -36.16 16.83
C GLY A 85 -0.42 -35.72 16.91
N LEU A 86 -0.99 -35.76 18.12
CA LEU A 86 -2.34 -35.25 18.36
C LEU A 86 -2.40 -33.74 18.15
N ALA A 87 -1.47 -32.97 18.70
CA ALA A 87 -1.38 -31.53 18.51
C ALA A 87 -1.27 -31.15 17.02
N PHE A 88 -0.47 -31.86 16.25
CA PHE A 88 -0.37 -31.70 14.80
C PHE A 88 -1.70 -31.98 14.10
N ASN A 89 -2.40 -33.07 14.46
CA ASN A 89 -3.68 -33.44 13.86
C ASN A 89 -4.76 -32.40 14.15
N ILE A 90 -4.84 -31.88 15.37
CA ILE A 90 -5.74 -30.81 15.76
C ILE A 90 -5.45 -29.56 14.91
N MET A 91 -4.19 -29.11 14.85
CA MET A 91 -3.76 -27.98 14.06
C MET A 91 -4.16 -28.15 12.58
N GLU A 92 -3.93 -29.32 11.97
CA GLU A 92 -4.26 -29.59 10.57
C GLU A 92 -5.76 -29.53 10.29
N LYS A 93 -6.60 -29.99 11.20
CA LYS A 93 -8.06 -29.91 11.03
C LYS A 93 -8.60 -28.49 11.25
N VAL A 94 -8.07 -27.78 12.22
CA VAL A 94 -8.45 -26.38 12.49
C VAL A 94 -8.04 -25.48 11.32
N ARG A 95 -6.76 -25.52 10.89
CA ARG A 95 -6.28 -24.63 9.84
C ARG A 95 -6.99 -24.78 8.49
N LYS A 96 -7.54 -25.97 8.21
CA LYS A 96 -8.33 -26.26 6.99
C LYS A 96 -9.81 -25.96 7.15
N GLY A 97 -10.21 -25.47 8.31
CA GLY A 97 -11.62 -25.18 8.62
C GLY A 97 -12.50 -26.44 8.70
N ILE A 98 -11.94 -27.62 8.93
CA ILE A 98 -12.70 -28.88 9.01
C ILE A 98 -13.49 -28.89 10.32
N VAL A 99 -12.90 -28.38 11.40
CA VAL A 99 -13.56 -28.23 12.72
C VAL A 99 -14.70 -27.21 12.60
N ALA A 100 -14.44 -26.02 12.05
CA ALA A 100 -15.46 -24.98 11.88
C ALA A 100 -16.64 -25.39 11.00
N LYS A 101 -16.44 -26.35 10.11
CA LYS A 101 -17.52 -26.92 9.25
C LYS A 101 -18.26 -28.08 9.90
N GLY A 102 -17.95 -28.46 11.15
CA GLY A 102 -18.54 -29.62 11.83
C GLY A 102 -18.22 -30.96 11.19
N LYS A 103 -17.09 -31.06 10.44
CA LYS A 103 -16.69 -32.27 9.70
C LYS A 103 -15.53 -33.02 10.34
N CYS A 104 -15.27 -32.81 11.64
CA CYS A 104 -14.24 -33.46 12.39
C CYS A 104 -14.86 -34.45 13.41
N ASP A 105 -15.02 -35.70 13.05
CA ASP A 105 -15.70 -36.70 13.88
C ASP A 105 -15.03 -36.91 15.25
N LYS A 106 -13.73 -36.65 15.34
CA LYS A 106 -12.94 -36.78 16.57
C LYS A 106 -12.88 -35.52 17.41
N TRP A 107 -13.59 -34.42 17.04
CA TRP A 107 -13.41 -33.13 17.68
C TRP A 107 -13.82 -33.14 19.16
N ASP A 108 -14.90 -33.80 19.50
CA ASP A 108 -15.34 -33.89 20.90
C ASP A 108 -14.40 -34.71 21.78
N GLU A 109 -13.85 -35.81 21.23
CA GLU A 109 -12.79 -36.59 21.88
C GLU A 109 -11.55 -35.74 22.16
N TRP A 110 -11.16 -34.95 21.16
CA TRP A 110 -9.99 -34.06 21.26
C TRP A 110 -10.22 -32.91 22.27
N LYS A 111 -11.43 -32.39 22.37
CA LYS A 111 -11.77 -31.39 23.38
C LYS A 111 -11.63 -31.96 24.80
N GLU A 112 -12.09 -33.18 25.04
CA GLU A 112 -11.92 -33.85 26.34
C GLU A 112 -10.42 -34.04 26.68
N GLU A 113 -9.61 -34.41 25.69
CA GLU A 113 -8.18 -34.52 25.90
C GLU A 113 -7.53 -33.16 26.19
N MET A 114 -7.89 -32.12 25.46
CA MET A 114 -7.44 -30.75 25.73
C MET A 114 -7.83 -30.28 27.14
N ARG A 115 -9.05 -30.58 27.63
CA ARG A 115 -9.50 -30.28 29.01
C ARG A 115 -8.67 -30.98 30.08
N LYS A 116 -8.25 -32.21 29.88
CA LYS A 116 -7.37 -32.95 30.79
C LYS A 116 -6.00 -32.27 30.94
N HIS A 117 -5.60 -31.49 29.94
CA HIS A 117 -4.36 -30.73 29.91
C HIS A 117 -4.57 -29.24 30.21
N ASP A 118 -5.66 -28.88 30.85
CA ASP A 118 -5.99 -27.51 31.28
C ASP A 118 -6.03 -26.48 30.12
N VAL A 119 -6.33 -26.90 28.86
CA VAL A 119 -6.56 -26.00 27.76
C VAL A 119 -7.88 -25.24 27.98
N PRO A 120 -7.89 -23.90 27.97
CA PRO A 120 -9.08 -23.12 28.28
C PRO A 120 -10.21 -23.31 27.23
N GLU A 121 -11.45 -23.25 27.66
CA GLU A 121 -12.63 -23.36 26.77
C GLU A 121 -12.60 -22.33 25.65
N TRP A 122 -12.25 -21.06 25.96
CA TRP A 122 -12.16 -20.02 24.94
C TRP A 122 -11.18 -20.36 23.80
N TYR A 123 -10.15 -21.18 24.09
CA TYR A 123 -9.17 -21.60 23.09
C TYR A 123 -9.79 -22.59 22.11
N MET A 124 -10.55 -23.56 22.62
CA MET A 124 -11.29 -24.54 21.82
C MET A 124 -12.39 -23.87 21.01
N GLU A 125 -13.16 -22.95 21.63
CA GLU A 125 -14.15 -22.12 20.94
C GLU A 125 -13.54 -21.28 19.82
N SER A 126 -12.32 -20.76 20.03
CA SER A 126 -11.57 -20.05 18.98
C SER A 126 -11.21 -20.96 17.81
N CYS A 127 -10.76 -22.19 18.08
CA CYS A 127 -10.49 -23.19 17.05
C CYS A 127 -11.73 -23.56 16.23
N GLU A 128 -12.91 -23.59 16.84
CA GLU A 128 -14.19 -23.90 16.19
C GLU A 128 -14.66 -22.83 15.20
N LYS A 129 -14.17 -21.59 15.34
CA LYS A 129 -14.50 -20.47 14.44
C LYS A 129 -13.59 -20.41 13.20
N ILE A 130 -12.37 -20.89 13.30
CA ILE A 130 -11.33 -20.73 12.30
C ILE A 130 -11.62 -21.53 11.03
N LYS A 131 -11.73 -20.84 9.89
CA LYS A 131 -11.94 -21.47 8.58
C LYS A 131 -10.67 -21.65 7.77
N TYR A 132 -9.68 -20.79 7.96
CA TYR A 132 -8.37 -20.92 7.33
C TYR A 132 -7.30 -20.22 8.15
N MET A 133 -6.13 -20.84 8.28
CA MET A 133 -4.98 -20.24 8.95
C MET A 133 -3.72 -20.24 8.10
N PHE A 134 -2.96 -19.18 8.30
CA PHE A 134 -1.73 -18.91 7.59
C PHE A 134 -0.51 -19.52 8.31
N PRO A 135 0.52 -19.99 7.58
CA PRO A 135 1.74 -20.51 8.21
C PRO A 135 2.60 -19.38 8.79
N LYS A 136 3.16 -19.61 9.97
CA LYS A 136 3.99 -18.60 10.66
C LYS A 136 5.24 -18.23 9.89
N ALA A 137 5.93 -19.18 9.30
CA ALA A 137 7.14 -18.93 8.50
C ALA A 137 6.87 -17.98 7.33
N HIS A 138 5.72 -18.13 6.67
CA HIS A 138 5.30 -17.25 5.59
C HIS A 138 5.00 -15.83 6.10
N ALA A 139 4.27 -15.71 7.22
CA ALA A 139 4.02 -14.42 7.86
C ALA A 139 5.33 -13.70 8.24
N VAL A 140 6.31 -14.42 8.80
CA VAL A 140 7.63 -13.86 9.13
C VAL A 140 8.31 -13.26 7.90
N ALA A 141 8.31 -13.97 6.76
CA ALA A 141 8.98 -13.50 5.54
C ALA A 141 8.37 -12.17 5.04
N TYR A 142 7.03 -12.07 4.99
CA TYR A 142 6.35 -10.85 4.56
C TYR A 142 6.51 -9.70 5.56
N VAL A 143 6.39 -9.98 6.86
CA VAL A 143 6.61 -8.97 7.90
C VAL A 143 8.04 -8.44 7.88
N MET A 144 9.03 -9.31 7.67
CA MET A 144 10.43 -8.89 7.55
C MET A 144 10.64 -7.94 6.37
N MET A 145 10.00 -8.20 5.23
CA MET A 145 10.03 -7.29 4.09
C MET A 145 9.33 -5.96 4.43
N GLY A 146 8.12 -6.00 4.99
CA GLY A 146 7.41 -4.80 5.43
C GLY A 146 8.20 -3.97 6.43
N TRP A 147 8.87 -4.62 7.39
CA TRP A 147 9.75 -3.98 8.37
C TRP A 147 10.93 -3.26 7.72
N ARG A 148 11.58 -3.87 6.73
CA ARG A 148 12.65 -3.23 5.95
C ARG A 148 12.15 -2.00 5.20
N VAL A 149 10.97 -2.09 4.57
CA VAL A 149 10.35 -0.94 3.89
C VAL A 149 10.02 0.17 4.89
N ALA A 150 9.49 -0.17 6.07
CA ALA A 150 9.23 0.79 7.14
C ALA A 150 10.51 1.49 7.62
N TYR A 151 11.63 0.76 7.72
CA TYR A 151 12.93 1.35 8.03
C TYR A 151 13.33 2.43 7.03
N TYR A 152 13.20 2.17 5.72
CA TYR A 152 13.48 3.17 4.69
C TYR A 152 12.51 4.36 4.78
N LYS A 153 11.23 4.11 5.03
CA LYS A 153 10.24 5.18 5.19
C LYS A 153 10.59 6.14 6.34
N ILE A 154 11.19 5.62 7.42
CA ILE A 154 11.59 6.42 8.60
C ILE A 154 12.94 7.10 8.39
N LYS A 155 13.94 6.34 7.93
CA LYS A 155 15.34 6.81 7.87
C LYS A 155 15.68 7.54 6.56
N TYR A 156 15.02 7.18 5.47
CA TYR A 156 15.26 7.72 4.12
C TYR A 156 13.93 8.07 3.43
N PRO A 157 13.10 8.95 4.07
CA PRO A 157 11.74 9.19 3.59
C PRO A 157 11.68 9.68 2.14
N LEU A 158 12.59 10.56 1.73
CA LEU A 158 12.66 11.07 0.37
C LEU A 158 12.84 9.93 -0.65
N ALA A 159 13.77 9.01 -0.39
CA ALA A 159 13.99 7.83 -1.24
C ALA A 159 12.79 6.87 -1.22
N TYR A 160 12.18 6.68 -0.04
CA TYR A 160 11.00 5.83 0.09
C TYR A 160 9.83 6.33 -0.77
N TYR A 161 9.45 7.63 -0.67
CA TYR A 161 8.35 8.19 -1.46
C TYR A 161 8.66 8.18 -2.95
N THR A 162 9.89 8.54 -3.34
CA THR A 162 10.33 8.48 -4.74
C THR A 162 10.18 7.09 -5.33
N ALA A 163 10.61 6.06 -4.60
CA ALA A 163 10.49 4.66 -5.03
C ALA A 163 9.02 4.20 -5.05
N PHE A 164 8.24 4.58 -4.03
CA PHE A 164 6.83 4.21 -3.97
C PHE A 164 6.05 4.76 -5.16
N PHE A 165 6.17 6.05 -5.46
CA PHE A 165 5.47 6.68 -6.57
C PHE A 165 5.96 6.19 -7.94
N SER A 166 7.22 5.75 -8.05
CA SER A 166 7.74 5.16 -9.28
C SER A 166 7.24 3.75 -9.56
N ILE A 167 6.94 2.95 -8.51
CA ILE A 167 6.78 1.49 -8.65
C ILE A 167 5.44 0.98 -8.13
N ARG A 168 4.90 1.57 -7.07
CA ARG A 168 3.74 1.05 -6.34
C ARG A 168 2.46 1.86 -6.54
N ALA A 169 2.57 3.14 -6.84
CA ALA A 169 1.42 3.98 -7.15
C ALA A 169 0.83 3.54 -8.49
N SER A 170 -0.44 3.16 -8.49
CA SER A 170 -1.14 2.64 -9.68
C SER A 170 -2.08 3.66 -10.34
N ALA A 171 -2.38 4.76 -9.63
CA ALA A 171 -3.25 5.83 -10.10
C ALA A 171 -2.67 7.21 -9.77
N PHE A 172 -1.33 7.35 -9.91
CA PHE A 172 -0.67 8.62 -9.69
C PHE A 172 -0.97 9.58 -10.84
N ASP A 173 -1.39 10.79 -10.50
CA ASP A 173 -1.72 11.85 -11.45
C ASP A 173 -1.05 13.15 -11.02
N TYR A 174 -0.27 13.74 -11.94
CA TYR A 174 0.49 14.96 -11.66
C TYR A 174 -0.40 16.15 -11.30
N GLN A 175 -1.48 16.35 -12.05
CA GLN A 175 -2.38 17.49 -11.86
C GLN A 175 -3.14 17.38 -10.52
N GLN A 176 -3.47 16.16 -10.12
CA GLN A 176 -4.19 15.92 -8.89
C GLN A 176 -3.30 15.96 -7.63
N MET A 177 -2.00 15.68 -7.76
CA MET A 177 -1.14 15.37 -6.61
C MET A 177 0.08 16.28 -6.45
N CYS A 178 0.57 16.94 -7.53
CA CYS A 178 1.86 17.62 -7.50
C CYS A 178 1.79 19.14 -7.44
N LEU A 179 0.60 19.74 -7.54
CA LEU A 179 0.41 21.20 -7.59
C LEU A 179 0.35 21.86 -6.21
N GLY A 180 0.83 21.19 -5.18
CA GLY A 180 0.90 21.71 -3.82
C GLY A 180 -0.08 21.02 -2.87
N LYS A 181 0.14 21.28 -1.57
CA LYS A 181 -0.61 20.63 -0.50
C LYS A 181 -2.09 21.01 -0.49
N GLU A 182 -2.38 22.27 -0.70
CA GLU A 182 -3.75 22.81 -0.70
C GLU A 182 -4.58 22.19 -1.83
N ALA A 183 -4.05 22.19 -3.06
CA ALA A 183 -4.70 21.58 -4.22
C ALA A 183 -4.93 20.08 -4.01
N LEU A 184 -3.95 19.36 -3.45
CA LEU A 184 -4.11 17.94 -3.12
C LEU A 184 -5.25 17.72 -2.11
N GLU A 185 -5.33 18.53 -1.05
CA GLU A 185 -6.35 18.37 -0.01
C GLU A 185 -7.76 18.65 -0.55
N GLU A 186 -7.92 19.62 -1.43
CA GLU A 186 -9.19 19.91 -2.12
C GLU A 186 -9.61 18.73 -3.02
N ASN A 187 -8.69 18.24 -3.85
CA ASN A 187 -8.93 17.11 -4.75
C ASN A 187 -9.28 15.82 -3.96
N LEU A 188 -8.54 15.54 -2.89
CA LEU A 188 -8.80 14.40 -2.02
C LEU A 188 -10.16 14.51 -1.33
N ALA A 189 -10.52 15.69 -0.82
CA ALA A 189 -11.80 15.94 -0.20
C ALA A 189 -12.96 15.77 -1.20
N ALA A 190 -12.78 16.21 -2.44
CA ALA A 190 -13.77 16.04 -3.51
C ALA A 190 -14.05 14.55 -3.81
N LEU A 191 -12.98 13.74 -3.93
CA LEU A 191 -13.12 12.30 -4.14
C LEU A 191 -13.74 11.59 -2.93
N GLN A 192 -13.40 11.97 -1.71
CA GLN A 192 -13.93 11.37 -0.47
C GLN A 192 -15.40 11.68 -0.19
N LYS A 193 -16.00 12.66 -0.88
CA LYS A 193 -17.45 12.93 -0.81
C LYS A 193 -18.28 11.88 -1.56
N LYS A 194 -17.69 11.14 -2.49
CA LYS A 194 -18.36 10.03 -3.19
C LYS A 194 -18.55 8.85 -2.24
N ASP A 195 -19.69 8.15 -2.38
CA ASP A 195 -19.85 6.86 -1.69
C ASP A 195 -18.79 5.86 -2.18
N LYS A 196 -18.22 5.11 -1.24
CA LYS A 196 -17.19 4.11 -1.57
C LYS A 196 -17.67 3.04 -2.57
N ASN A 197 -18.97 2.77 -2.61
CA ASN A 197 -19.55 1.80 -3.53
C ASN A 197 -19.67 2.37 -4.95
N ASP A 198 -19.78 3.70 -5.10
CA ASP A 198 -19.88 4.38 -6.38
C ASP A 198 -18.51 4.72 -6.98
N MET A 199 -17.44 4.55 -6.21
CA MET A 199 -16.09 4.79 -6.69
C MET A 199 -15.59 3.65 -7.58
N SER A 200 -15.04 4.00 -8.74
CA SER A 200 -14.29 3.08 -9.59
C SER A 200 -13.03 2.55 -8.89
N ALA A 201 -12.47 1.44 -9.40
CA ALA A 201 -11.21 0.90 -8.88
C ALA A 201 -10.07 1.93 -8.98
N THR A 202 -9.99 2.67 -10.08
CA THR A 202 -8.99 3.73 -10.29
C THR A 202 -9.13 4.86 -9.28
N GLU A 203 -10.36 5.31 -8.98
CA GLU A 203 -10.58 6.35 -7.97
C GLU A 203 -10.20 5.88 -6.55
N LYS A 204 -10.46 4.61 -6.20
CA LYS A 204 -10.02 4.02 -4.93
C LYS A 204 -8.50 3.98 -4.82
N ASP A 205 -7.83 3.60 -5.89
CA ASP A 205 -6.37 3.61 -5.97
C ASP A 205 -5.82 5.04 -5.90
N MET A 206 -6.45 5.99 -6.58
CA MET A 206 -6.08 7.41 -6.53
C MET A 206 -6.19 7.98 -5.11
N VAL A 207 -7.27 7.69 -4.39
CA VAL A 207 -7.41 8.10 -2.97
C VAL A 207 -6.29 7.51 -2.11
N ARG A 208 -5.91 6.26 -2.33
CA ARG A 208 -4.80 5.64 -1.61
C ARG A 208 -3.48 6.37 -1.90
N ASP A 209 -3.19 6.64 -3.16
CA ASP A 209 -1.96 7.31 -3.57
C ASP A 209 -1.94 8.77 -3.07
N MET A 210 -3.06 9.50 -3.16
CA MET A 210 -3.22 10.86 -2.58
C MET A 210 -2.99 10.91 -1.07
N ARG A 211 -3.48 9.92 -0.30
CA ARG A 211 -3.23 9.85 1.15
C ARG A 211 -1.74 9.75 1.46
N LEU A 212 -0.99 9.04 0.64
CA LEU A 212 0.46 8.91 0.82
C LEU A 212 1.19 10.20 0.41
N VAL A 213 0.73 10.90 -0.63
CA VAL A 213 1.20 12.24 -0.99
C VAL A 213 0.89 13.24 0.12
N GLN A 214 -0.30 13.20 0.72
CA GLN A 214 -0.67 14.03 1.86
C GLN A 214 0.27 13.81 3.05
N GLU A 215 0.60 12.55 3.37
CA GLU A 215 1.59 12.22 4.40
C GLU A 215 2.97 12.79 4.04
N MET A 216 3.39 12.66 2.79
CA MET A 216 4.66 13.17 2.29
C MET A 216 4.76 14.70 2.46
N TYR A 217 3.75 15.46 2.05
CA TYR A 217 3.69 16.91 2.26
C TYR A 217 3.70 17.28 3.75
N ALA A 218 2.99 16.53 4.59
CA ALA A 218 2.99 16.75 6.04
C ALA A 218 4.37 16.53 6.69
N ARG A 219 5.23 15.78 6.04
CA ARG A 219 6.62 15.56 6.45
C ARG A 219 7.59 16.60 5.86
N GLY A 220 7.09 17.62 5.16
CA GLY A 220 7.89 18.68 4.55
C GLY A 220 8.63 18.26 3.29
N ILE A 221 8.23 17.16 2.65
CA ILE A 221 8.79 16.72 1.36
C ILE A 221 7.88 17.25 0.26
N GLU A 222 8.45 17.77 -0.81
CA GLU A 222 7.75 18.43 -1.90
C GLU A 222 8.06 17.80 -3.25
N PHE A 223 7.13 17.93 -4.18
CA PHE A 223 7.43 17.75 -5.59
C PHE A 223 8.05 19.01 -6.18
N MET A 224 8.87 18.85 -7.18
CA MET A 224 9.30 19.92 -8.08
C MET A 224 8.59 19.77 -9.42
N PRO A 225 8.48 20.85 -10.19
CA PRO A 225 7.93 20.77 -11.55
C PRO A 225 8.70 19.78 -12.42
N ILE A 226 7.98 19.15 -13.34
CA ILE A 226 8.60 18.33 -14.39
C ILE A 226 9.47 19.21 -15.26
N ASP A 227 10.75 18.89 -15.35
CA ASP A 227 11.69 19.53 -16.29
C ASP A 227 11.78 18.69 -17.57
N LEU A 228 11.53 19.32 -18.69
CA LEU A 228 11.45 18.68 -20.01
C LEU A 228 12.72 17.89 -20.40
N TYR A 229 13.89 18.30 -19.90
CA TYR A 229 15.19 17.71 -20.24
C TYR A 229 15.77 16.81 -19.16
N ARG A 230 15.24 16.87 -17.93
CA ARG A 230 15.73 16.11 -16.76
C ARG A 230 14.81 14.97 -16.36
N ALA A 231 13.52 15.08 -16.64
CA ALA A 231 12.53 14.08 -16.25
C ALA A 231 12.74 12.75 -16.99
N LYS A 232 12.37 11.67 -16.33
CA LYS A 232 12.37 10.30 -16.87
C LYS A 232 10.98 9.90 -17.34
N ALA A 233 10.92 8.91 -18.19
CA ALA A 233 9.65 8.40 -18.71
C ALA A 233 8.74 7.88 -17.60
N ASP A 234 9.24 6.98 -16.75
CA ASP A 234 8.45 6.23 -15.78
C ASP A 234 9.02 6.22 -14.35
N ARG A 235 10.13 6.91 -14.11
CA ARG A 235 10.79 6.96 -12.81
C ARG A 235 10.82 8.37 -12.25
N PHE A 236 10.38 8.48 -11.00
CA PHE A 236 10.57 9.69 -10.22
C PHE A 236 12.04 9.81 -9.81
N GLN A 237 12.50 11.02 -9.62
CA GLN A 237 13.90 11.30 -9.30
C GLN A 237 14.00 12.21 -8.08
N ILE A 238 15.09 12.07 -7.34
CA ILE A 238 15.45 13.02 -6.29
C ILE A 238 16.41 14.05 -6.89
N ILE A 239 15.99 15.30 -6.91
CA ILE A 239 16.78 16.42 -7.43
C ILE A 239 16.67 17.58 -6.43
N ASP A 240 17.81 18.07 -5.98
CA ASP A 240 17.90 19.22 -5.06
C ASP A 240 17.01 19.07 -3.80
N GLY A 241 16.92 17.85 -3.26
CA GLY A 241 16.11 17.54 -2.08
C GLY A 241 14.60 17.45 -2.30
N LYS A 242 14.13 17.57 -3.53
CA LYS A 242 12.73 17.42 -3.94
C LYS A 242 12.53 16.21 -4.84
N ILE A 243 11.28 15.84 -5.06
CA ILE A 243 10.91 14.74 -5.96
C ILE A 243 10.45 15.32 -7.28
N MET A 244 11.16 14.97 -8.37
CA MET A 244 10.70 15.24 -9.74
C MET A 244 9.85 14.08 -10.22
N PRO A 245 8.56 14.29 -10.55
CA PRO A 245 7.70 13.28 -11.16
C PRO A 245 8.17 12.88 -12.55
N SER A 246 7.71 11.72 -13.02
CA SER A 246 7.98 11.21 -14.36
C SER A 246 7.01 11.80 -15.40
N PHE A 247 7.35 11.72 -16.68
CA PHE A 247 6.44 12.09 -17.76
C PHE A 247 5.14 11.26 -17.76
N ALA A 248 5.22 9.97 -17.43
CA ALA A 248 4.05 9.11 -17.35
C ALA A 248 3.05 9.50 -16.24
N SER A 249 3.43 10.39 -15.32
CA SER A 249 2.51 10.94 -14.31
C SER A 249 1.58 12.04 -14.85
N ILE A 250 1.85 12.56 -16.05
CA ILE A 250 1.00 13.55 -16.73
C ILE A 250 -0.26 12.84 -17.24
N ALA A 251 -1.43 13.41 -16.98
CA ALA A 251 -2.71 12.84 -17.42
C ALA A 251 -2.72 12.58 -18.94
N GLY A 252 -3.10 11.37 -19.34
CA GLY A 252 -3.13 10.94 -20.74
C GLY A 252 -1.78 10.56 -21.36
N MET A 253 -0.65 10.78 -20.67
CA MET A 253 0.68 10.39 -21.14
C MET A 253 0.90 8.89 -20.94
N GLY A 254 0.73 8.10 -22.00
CA GLY A 254 1.07 6.67 -21.96
C GLY A 254 2.58 6.43 -21.87
N LEU A 255 2.98 5.31 -21.28
CA LEU A 255 4.40 4.96 -21.07
C LEU A 255 5.24 5.05 -22.35
N LYS A 256 4.70 4.59 -23.50
CA LYS A 256 5.41 4.64 -24.78
C LYS A 256 5.66 6.08 -25.25
N ALA A 257 4.68 6.97 -25.08
CA ALA A 257 4.85 8.40 -25.41
C ALA A 257 5.86 9.06 -24.46
N ALA A 258 5.80 8.77 -23.17
CA ALA A 258 6.77 9.23 -22.18
C ALA A 258 8.21 8.82 -22.53
N GLN A 259 8.42 7.56 -22.95
CA GLN A 259 9.73 7.04 -23.36
C GLN A 259 10.24 7.75 -24.64
N GLN A 260 9.36 7.99 -25.60
CA GLN A 260 9.72 8.70 -26.82
C GLN A 260 10.09 10.16 -26.56
N LEU A 261 9.37 10.81 -25.64
CA LEU A 261 9.67 12.19 -25.24
C LEU A 261 11.01 12.28 -24.52
N GLU A 262 11.29 11.37 -23.56
CA GLU A 262 12.59 11.30 -22.87
C GLU A 262 13.74 11.10 -23.86
N GLU A 263 13.58 10.20 -24.82
CA GLU A 263 14.63 9.94 -25.83
C GLU A 263 14.83 11.13 -26.75
N ALA A 264 13.75 11.79 -27.19
CA ALA A 264 13.84 12.99 -28.00
C ALA A 264 14.52 14.16 -27.27
N ALA A 265 14.25 14.32 -25.97
CA ALA A 265 14.90 15.32 -25.11
C ALA A 265 16.40 15.10 -24.95
N LYS A 266 16.86 13.83 -24.87
CA LYS A 266 18.28 13.48 -24.86
C LYS A 266 18.99 13.84 -26.19
N GLY A 267 18.26 13.81 -27.29
CA GLY A 267 18.77 14.13 -28.62
C GLY A 267 19.00 15.65 -28.90
N GLY A 268 18.76 16.50 -27.91
CA GLY A 268 18.98 17.95 -27.97
C GLY A 268 17.74 18.77 -27.65
N THR A 269 17.94 20.08 -27.44
CA THR A 269 16.87 21.02 -27.10
C THR A 269 15.79 21.06 -28.18
N PHE A 270 14.55 21.21 -27.71
CA PHE A 270 13.41 21.46 -28.59
C PHE A 270 13.39 22.94 -28.98
N THR A 271 13.03 23.20 -30.24
CA THR A 271 13.00 24.54 -30.82
C THR A 271 11.59 25.13 -30.87
N SER A 272 10.56 24.29 -30.76
CA SER A 272 9.15 24.69 -30.73
C SER A 272 8.28 23.57 -30.15
N LYS A 273 7.01 23.89 -29.87
CA LYS A 273 6.01 22.90 -29.47
C LYS A 273 5.75 21.88 -30.60
N GLU A 274 5.79 22.33 -31.85
CA GLU A 274 5.69 21.44 -33.01
C GLU A 274 6.87 20.46 -33.07
N ASP A 275 8.08 20.89 -32.75
CA ASP A 275 9.27 20.03 -32.67
C ASP A 275 9.10 18.94 -31.60
N ILE A 276 8.52 19.26 -30.43
CA ILE A 276 8.16 18.26 -29.40
C ILE A 276 7.15 17.25 -29.97
N ARG A 277 6.13 17.73 -30.69
CA ARG A 277 5.11 16.86 -31.29
C ARG A 277 5.71 15.88 -32.30
N ILE A 278 6.64 16.33 -33.10
CA ILE A 278 7.27 15.54 -34.20
C ILE A 278 8.30 14.57 -33.59
N ARG A 279 9.28 15.06 -32.84
CA ARG A 279 10.38 14.27 -32.31
C ARG A 279 9.95 13.41 -31.11
N GLY A 280 9.21 14.02 -30.21
CA GLY A 280 8.71 13.35 -28.98
C GLY A 280 7.47 12.49 -29.21
N LYS A 281 6.83 12.60 -30.40
CA LYS A 281 5.59 11.90 -30.76
C LYS A 281 4.47 12.09 -29.76
N VAL A 282 4.40 13.27 -29.18
CA VAL A 282 3.38 13.68 -28.23
C VAL A 282 2.13 14.14 -28.94
N SER A 283 0.95 13.72 -28.51
CA SER A 283 -0.32 14.18 -29.07
C SER A 283 -0.56 15.67 -28.75
N LYS A 284 -1.38 16.33 -29.55
CA LYS A 284 -1.74 17.72 -29.29
C LYS A 284 -2.36 17.90 -27.91
N THR A 285 -3.29 17.04 -27.55
CA THR A 285 -3.95 17.09 -26.24
C THR A 285 -2.96 17.03 -25.05
N ILE A 286 -1.95 16.16 -25.15
CA ILE A 286 -0.92 16.06 -24.09
C ILE A 286 -0.04 17.31 -24.11
N LEU A 287 0.28 17.83 -25.28
CA LEU A 287 1.07 19.05 -25.41
C LEU A 287 0.36 20.25 -24.79
N ASP A 288 -0.96 20.38 -25.01
CA ASP A 288 -1.80 21.42 -24.41
C ASP A 288 -1.77 21.29 -22.84
N VAL A 289 -1.87 20.07 -22.31
CA VAL A 289 -1.72 19.81 -20.87
C VAL A 289 -0.32 20.19 -20.35
N MET A 290 0.73 19.85 -21.07
CA MET A 290 2.11 20.20 -20.69
C MET A 290 2.32 21.73 -20.71
N GLU A 291 1.66 22.45 -21.61
CA GLU A 291 1.68 23.91 -21.65
C GLU A 291 0.97 24.52 -20.44
N GLU A 292 -0.26 24.06 -20.15
CA GLU A 292 -1.03 24.50 -18.97
C GLU A 292 -0.26 24.27 -17.65
N LEU A 293 0.55 23.20 -17.61
CA LEU A 293 1.41 22.88 -16.46
C LEU A 293 2.74 23.66 -16.45
N GLY A 294 3.01 24.50 -17.45
CA GLY A 294 4.24 25.27 -17.54
C GLY A 294 5.50 24.46 -17.88
N ILE A 295 5.34 23.19 -18.29
CA ILE A 295 6.47 22.28 -18.58
C ILE A 295 7.22 22.71 -19.84
N LEU A 296 6.54 23.37 -20.77
CA LEU A 296 7.10 23.77 -22.08
C LEU A 296 7.87 25.11 -22.04
N GLY A 297 7.73 25.86 -20.91
CA GLY A 297 8.33 27.20 -20.82
C GLY A 297 7.86 28.13 -21.94
N ASP A 298 8.78 28.93 -22.48
CA ASP A 298 8.49 29.93 -23.51
C ASP A 298 8.72 29.41 -24.97
N LEU A 299 8.58 28.08 -25.19
CA LEU A 299 8.73 27.52 -26.52
C LEU A 299 7.67 28.05 -27.49
N PRO A 300 8.06 28.56 -28.69
CA PRO A 300 7.11 29.05 -29.70
C PRO A 300 6.29 27.89 -30.30
N GLU A 301 5.15 28.20 -30.87
CA GLU A 301 4.27 27.19 -31.49
C GLU A 301 5.01 26.42 -32.59
N THR A 302 5.65 27.18 -33.50
CA THR A 302 6.37 26.63 -34.68
C THR A 302 7.70 27.33 -34.87
N ASN A 303 8.60 26.71 -35.63
CA ASN A 303 9.87 27.32 -36.08
C ASN A 303 9.70 28.20 -37.34
N GLN A 304 8.49 28.28 -37.86
CA GLN A 304 8.24 29.11 -39.05
C GLN A 304 8.18 30.57 -38.65
N TYR A 305 9.11 31.38 -39.17
CA TYR A 305 9.00 32.82 -39.11
C TYR A 305 7.77 33.25 -39.94
N ASP A 306 6.80 33.86 -39.26
CA ASP A 306 5.71 34.52 -39.97
C ASP A 306 6.24 35.78 -40.66
N PHE A 307 6.68 35.61 -41.91
CA PHE A 307 7.15 36.70 -42.73
C PHE A 307 6.09 37.79 -42.95
N PHE A 308 4.80 37.45 -42.82
CA PHE A 308 3.70 38.40 -42.98
C PHE A 308 3.38 39.17 -41.68
N GLY A 309 3.75 38.65 -40.49
CA GLY A 309 3.59 39.36 -39.21
C GLY A 309 4.60 40.48 -38.98
N MET A 310 5.75 40.47 -39.71
CA MET A 310 6.77 41.53 -39.64
C MET A 310 6.48 42.74 -40.56
N LEU A 311 5.40 42.71 -41.34
CA LEU A 311 4.99 43.76 -42.24
C LEU A 311 3.76 44.57 -41.78
N LYS A 312 3.45 44.50 -40.50
CA LYS A 312 2.40 45.34 -39.86
C LYS A 312 2.98 46.36 -38.91
#